data_35aa200ec8e841c72dfaa4a53d7ca68b
#
_entry.id   35aa200ec8e841c72dfaa4a53d7ca68b
#
_cell.length_a   1.000
_cell.length_b   1.000
_cell.length_c   1.000
_cell.angle_alpha   90.00
_cell.angle_beta   90.00
_cell.angle_gamma   90.00
#
_symmetry.space_group_name_H-M   'P 1'
#
loop_
_entity.id
_entity.type
_entity.pdbx_description
1 polymer ?
#
loop_
_entity_poly.entity_id
_entity_poly.type
_entity_poly.pdbx_seq_one_letter_code
_entity_poly.pdbx_strand_id
1 'polypeptide(L)'
;MKLIDGEVIDEFSCFVNPEKHIPQRVSEVTNITDEMVADAETIDKVFPKILDFIKDSVIVAHNAGFDVGFLRQNAKSLGYDFDYTYLDTLSLAKDLFPDYKKYKLGKIADNLGIKVEVAHRALDDVDTTVKVFKVMLDMLKKRGAEKVEDIDK
;
A
#
# COMPACT_ATOMS: atom_id res chain seq x y z
N MET A 1 -2.48 -6.83 -1.85
CA MET A 1 -2.63 -8.16 -1.20
C MET A 1 -3.64 -8.07 -0.08
N LYS A 2 -4.47 -9.08 0.09
CA LYS A 2 -5.43 -9.20 1.18
C LYS A 2 -4.92 -10.20 2.21
N LEU A 3 -4.96 -9.83 3.48
CA LEU A 3 -4.47 -10.68 4.58
C LEU A 3 -5.62 -11.01 5.54
N ILE A 4 -5.60 -12.24 6.06
CA ILE A 4 -6.38 -12.65 7.24
C ILE A 4 -5.41 -13.35 8.20
N ASP A 5 -5.42 -12.95 9.47
CA ASP A 5 -4.56 -13.50 10.52
C ASP A 5 -3.06 -13.52 10.15
N GLY A 6 -2.61 -12.51 9.39
CA GLY A 6 -1.24 -12.37 8.94
C GLY A 6 -0.88 -13.20 7.71
N GLU A 7 -1.80 -13.98 7.14
CA GLU A 7 -1.57 -14.75 5.93
C GLU A 7 -2.20 -14.08 4.71
N VAL A 8 -1.46 -14.06 3.59
CA VAL A 8 -1.96 -13.54 2.32
C VAL A 8 -2.95 -14.54 1.73
N ILE A 9 -4.20 -14.12 1.55
CA ILE A 9 -5.29 -14.97 1.05
C ILE A 9 -5.71 -14.60 -0.37
N ASP A 10 -5.41 -13.40 -0.83
CA ASP A 10 -5.79 -12.92 -2.16
C ASP A 10 -4.86 -11.81 -2.63
N GLU A 11 -4.79 -11.62 -3.93
CA GLU A 11 -3.94 -10.63 -4.59
C GLU A 11 -4.69 -9.99 -5.76
N PHE A 12 -4.58 -8.67 -5.89
CA PHE A 12 -5.12 -7.93 -7.02
C PHE A 12 -4.07 -6.95 -7.56
N SER A 13 -3.81 -7.02 -8.84
CA SER A 13 -2.91 -6.11 -9.55
C SER A 13 -3.38 -5.92 -10.98
N CYS A 14 -3.34 -4.69 -11.45
CA CYS A 14 -3.62 -4.38 -12.85
C CYS A 14 -2.91 -3.08 -13.25
N PHE A 15 -2.69 -2.91 -14.54
CA PHE A 15 -2.40 -1.61 -15.11
C PHE A 15 -3.69 -0.79 -15.26
N VAL A 16 -3.53 0.52 -15.18
CA VAL A 16 -4.60 1.48 -15.44
C VAL A 16 -4.15 2.41 -16.55
N ASN A 17 -4.96 2.58 -17.56
CA ASN A 17 -4.71 3.57 -18.59
C ASN A 17 -4.98 4.98 -18.02
N PRO A 18 -3.96 5.84 -17.89
CA PRO A 18 -4.14 7.18 -17.32
C PRO A 18 -4.78 8.16 -18.30
N GLU A 19 -5.04 7.75 -19.54
CA GLU A 19 -5.58 8.59 -20.64
C GLU A 19 -4.75 9.85 -20.90
N LYS A 20 -3.48 9.82 -20.51
CA LYS A 20 -2.49 10.89 -20.71
C LYS A 20 -1.08 10.32 -20.77
N HIS A 21 -0.19 11.07 -21.40
CA HIS A 21 1.22 10.73 -21.45
C HIS A 21 1.85 10.60 -20.06
N ILE A 22 2.61 9.52 -19.84
CA ILE A 22 3.39 9.31 -18.62
C ILE A 22 4.73 10.06 -18.78
N PRO A 23 5.02 11.07 -17.92
CA PRO A 23 6.29 11.78 -18.00
C PRO A 23 7.48 10.83 -17.88
N GLN A 24 8.53 11.06 -18.67
CA GLN A 24 9.72 10.20 -18.70
C GLN A 24 10.30 9.92 -17.31
N ARG A 25 10.42 10.94 -16.47
CA ARG A 25 10.93 10.78 -15.09
C ARG A 25 10.09 9.84 -14.23
N VAL A 26 8.77 9.76 -14.49
CA VAL A 26 7.87 8.85 -13.79
C VAL A 26 8.07 7.44 -14.32
N SER A 27 8.17 7.28 -15.63
CA SER A 27 8.45 6.01 -16.29
C SER A 27 9.81 5.42 -15.86
N GLU A 28 10.83 6.26 -15.69
CA GLU A 28 12.16 5.85 -15.21
C GLU A 28 12.14 5.30 -13.76
N VAL A 29 11.26 5.85 -12.91
CA VAL A 29 11.12 5.42 -11.51
C VAL A 29 10.24 4.17 -11.40
N THR A 30 9.12 4.16 -12.10
CA THR A 30 8.10 3.09 -11.98
C THR A 30 8.32 1.92 -12.92
N ASN A 31 9.13 2.10 -13.97
CA ASN A 31 9.27 1.19 -15.10
C ASN A 31 7.94 0.93 -15.83
N ILE A 32 6.99 1.87 -15.78
CA ILE A 32 5.72 1.83 -16.51
C ILE A 32 5.79 2.81 -17.66
N THR A 33 5.54 2.32 -18.88
CA THR A 33 5.57 3.10 -20.12
C THR A 33 4.16 3.30 -20.68
N ASP A 34 4.01 4.27 -21.59
CA ASP A 34 2.72 4.50 -22.27
C ASP A 34 2.25 3.25 -23.02
N GLU A 35 3.15 2.50 -23.65
CA GLU A 35 2.80 1.27 -24.37
C GLU A 35 2.25 0.19 -23.42
N MET A 36 2.79 0.05 -22.22
CA MET A 36 2.35 -0.95 -21.24
C MET A 36 0.91 -0.73 -20.76
N VAL A 37 0.42 0.51 -20.78
CA VAL A 37 -0.91 0.90 -20.29
C VAL A 37 -1.89 1.25 -21.39
N ALA A 38 -1.46 1.25 -22.65
CA ALA A 38 -2.28 1.68 -23.79
C ALA A 38 -3.60 0.90 -23.92
N ASP A 39 -3.55 -0.43 -23.71
CA ASP A 39 -4.71 -1.32 -23.79
C ASP A 39 -5.31 -1.65 -22.40
N ALA A 40 -4.82 -1.01 -21.33
CA ALA A 40 -5.36 -1.20 -20.00
C ALA A 40 -6.73 -0.50 -19.83
N GLU A 41 -7.53 -1.02 -18.90
CA GLU A 41 -8.77 -0.37 -18.52
C GLU A 41 -8.54 0.99 -17.87
N THR A 42 -9.45 1.91 -18.05
CA THR A 42 -9.43 3.23 -17.41
C THR A 42 -9.89 3.15 -15.95
N ILE A 43 -9.61 4.19 -15.17
CA ILE A 43 -9.87 4.18 -13.72
C ILE A 43 -11.35 3.98 -13.38
N ASP A 44 -12.26 4.47 -14.20
CA ASP A 44 -13.71 4.31 -14.01
C ASP A 44 -14.15 2.83 -14.05
N LYS A 45 -13.44 1.99 -14.81
CA LYS A 45 -13.68 0.55 -14.91
C LYS A 45 -12.93 -0.26 -13.83
N VAL A 46 -11.74 0.19 -13.48
CA VAL A 46 -10.89 -0.49 -12.47
C VAL A 46 -11.35 -0.18 -11.04
N PHE A 47 -11.81 1.05 -10.79
CA PHE A 47 -12.12 1.50 -9.43
C PHE A 47 -13.18 0.65 -8.71
N PRO A 48 -14.30 0.24 -9.34
CA PRO A 48 -15.25 -0.69 -8.73
C PRO A 48 -14.61 -2.03 -8.31
N LYS A 49 -13.66 -2.53 -9.09
CA LYS A 49 -12.90 -3.76 -8.78
C LYS A 49 -12.00 -3.57 -7.56
N ILE A 50 -11.39 -2.39 -7.42
CA ILE A 50 -10.61 -2.03 -6.24
C ILE A 50 -11.52 -2.00 -5.00
N LEU A 51 -12.66 -1.33 -5.08
CA LEU A 51 -13.62 -1.25 -3.97
C LEU A 51 -14.12 -2.63 -3.53
N ASP A 52 -14.41 -3.51 -4.49
CA ASP A 52 -14.82 -4.89 -4.20
C ASP A 52 -13.71 -5.68 -3.50
N PHE A 53 -12.46 -5.50 -3.95
CA PHE A 53 -11.29 -6.16 -3.35
C PHE A 53 -11.02 -5.70 -1.91
N ILE A 54 -11.13 -4.39 -1.62
CA ILE A 54 -10.85 -3.82 -0.29
C ILE A 54 -12.04 -3.84 0.66
N LYS A 55 -13.22 -4.29 0.19
CA LYS A 55 -14.44 -4.33 0.97
C LYS A 55 -14.22 -5.02 2.33
N ASP A 56 -14.77 -4.43 3.39
CA ASP A 56 -14.71 -4.93 4.77
C ASP A 56 -13.28 -5.12 5.31
N SER A 57 -12.32 -4.38 4.75
CA SER A 57 -10.91 -4.45 5.12
C SER A 57 -10.40 -3.14 5.72
N VAL A 58 -9.34 -3.24 6.51
CA VAL A 58 -8.50 -2.10 6.90
C VAL A 58 -7.41 -1.94 5.86
N ILE A 59 -7.23 -0.72 5.35
CA ILE A 59 -6.17 -0.42 4.39
C ILE A 59 -4.85 -0.25 5.12
N VAL A 60 -3.80 -0.90 4.65
CA VAL A 60 -2.45 -0.75 5.18
C VAL A 60 -1.53 -0.30 4.05
N ALA A 61 -0.80 0.79 4.23
CA ALA A 61 0.16 1.27 3.26
C ALA A 61 1.33 1.98 3.94
N HIS A 62 2.43 2.12 3.22
CA HIS A 62 3.58 2.91 3.67
C HIS A 62 3.47 4.34 3.16
N ASN A 63 3.34 5.31 4.07
CA ASN A 63 2.92 6.68 3.77
C ASN A 63 1.48 6.73 3.24
N ALA A 64 0.59 6.07 3.96
CA ALA A 64 -0.79 5.75 3.57
C ALA A 64 -1.63 6.98 3.18
N GLY A 65 -1.32 8.16 3.69
CA GLY A 65 -2.01 9.40 3.33
C GLY A 65 -2.00 9.70 1.84
N PHE A 66 -0.93 9.30 1.13
CA PHE A 66 -0.83 9.45 -0.31
C PHE A 66 -1.82 8.51 -1.04
N ASP A 67 -1.78 7.22 -0.72
CA ASP A 67 -2.61 6.20 -1.38
C ASP A 67 -4.10 6.39 -1.05
N VAL A 68 -4.42 6.62 0.21
CA VAL A 68 -5.80 6.87 0.67
C VAL A 68 -6.36 8.16 0.07
N GLY A 69 -5.52 9.21 -0.02
CA GLY A 69 -5.90 10.47 -0.67
C GLY A 69 -6.25 10.28 -2.14
N PHE A 70 -5.45 9.51 -2.87
CA PHE A 70 -5.70 9.16 -4.27
C PHE A 70 -7.01 8.36 -4.43
N LEU A 71 -7.23 7.34 -3.62
CA LEU A 71 -8.45 6.54 -3.66
C LEU A 71 -9.69 7.39 -3.33
N ARG A 72 -9.60 8.24 -2.32
CA ARG A 72 -10.70 9.14 -1.92
C ARG A 72 -11.05 10.14 -3.01
N GLN A 73 -10.05 10.71 -3.68
CA GLN A 73 -10.28 11.65 -4.79
C GLN A 73 -10.96 10.97 -5.97
N ASN A 74 -10.52 9.76 -6.33
CA ASN A 74 -11.14 9.01 -7.42
C ASN A 74 -12.57 8.56 -7.07
N ALA A 75 -12.82 8.10 -5.85
CA ALA A 75 -14.15 7.78 -5.36
C ALA A 75 -15.10 8.98 -5.51
N LYS A 76 -14.67 10.16 -5.03
CA LYS A 76 -15.44 11.40 -5.16
C LYS A 76 -15.74 11.75 -6.60
N SER A 77 -14.76 11.64 -7.51
CA SER A 77 -14.92 11.96 -8.93
C SER A 77 -15.86 10.99 -9.65
N LEU A 78 -15.91 9.74 -9.22
CA LEU A 78 -16.71 8.67 -9.82
C LEU A 78 -18.06 8.44 -9.12
N GLY A 79 -18.34 9.18 -8.03
CA GLY A 79 -19.60 9.10 -7.29
C GLY A 79 -19.72 7.90 -6.34
N TYR A 80 -18.60 7.39 -5.87
CA TYR A 80 -18.55 6.32 -4.85
C TYR A 80 -18.31 6.89 -3.45
N ASP A 81 -18.91 6.24 -2.45
CA ASP A 81 -18.56 6.48 -1.06
C ASP A 81 -17.20 5.81 -0.75
N PHE A 82 -16.38 6.52 0.04
CA PHE A 82 -15.09 6.01 0.48
C PHE A 82 -14.86 6.36 1.95
N ASP A 83 -15.20 5.41 2.81
CA ASP A 83 -15.00 5.51 4.26
C ASP A 83 -14.31 4.23 4.76
N TYR A 84 -12.98 4.27 4.81
CA TYR A 84 -12.15 3.14 5.20
C TYR A 84 -11.18 3.54 6.30
N THR A 85 -11.08 2.69 7.31
CA THR A 85 -9.99 2.76 8.30
C THR A 85 -8.68 2.37 7.61
N TYR A 86 -7.61 3.07 7.95
CA TYR A 86 -6.30 2.74 7.44
C TYR A 86 -5.21 2.82 8.51
N LEU A 87 -4.15 2.04 8.31
CA LEU A 87 -2.93 2.06 9.10
C LEU A 87 -1.76 2.49 8.21
N ASP A 88 -0.91 3.36 8.76
CA ASP A 88 0.29 3.85 8.08
C ASP A 88 1.54 3.22 8.67
N THR A 89 2.19 2.33 7.92
CA THR A 89 3.42 1.68 8.37
C THR A 89 4.59 2.67 8.54
N LEU A 90 4.55 3.83 7.90
CA LEU A 90 5.53 4.91 8.13
C LEU A 90 5.38 5.49 9.55
N SER A 91 4.16 5.78 9.98
CA SER A 91 3.87 6.26 11.33
C SER A 91 4.22 5.20 12.38
N LEU A 92 3.75 3.96 12.16
CA LEU A 92 4.09 2.83 13.04
C LEU A 92 5.60 2.61 13.17
N ALA A 93 6.35 2.75 12.07
CA ALA A 93 7.80 2.60 12.10
C ALA A 93 8.47 3.66 12.98
N LYS A 94 8.01 4.89 12.94
CA LYS A 94 8.54 5.96 13.79
C LYS A 94 8.31 5.69 15.28
N ASP A 95 7.18 5.11 15.62
CA ASP A 95 6.83 4.79 17.00
C ASP A 95 7.52 3.51 17.50
N LEU A 96 7.64 2.50 16.65
CA LEU A 96 8.27 1.22 17.01
C LEU A 96 9.79 1.25 16.97
N PHE A 97 10.36 2.06 16.09
CA PHE A 97 11.80 2.14 15.81
C PHE A 97 12.33 3.58 15.88
N PRO A 98 12.22 4.26 17.04
CA PRO A 98 12.56 5.69 17.16
C PRO A 98 14.03 6.01 16.82
N ASP A 99 14.92 5.02 16.92
CA ASP A 99 16.34 5.18 16.65
C ASP A 99 16.72 5.06 15.16
N TYR A 100 15.77 4.73 14.29
CA TYR A 100 16.05 4.66 12.86
C TYR A 100 16.25 6.06 12.27
N LYS A 101 17.29 6.23 11.46
CA LYS A 101 17.60 7.51 10.79
C LYS A 101 16.76 7.78 9.56
N LYS A 102 16.22 6.73 8.94
CA LYS A 102 15.46 6.80 7.68
C LYS A 102 14.31 5.81 7.73
N TYR A 103 13.15 6.26 7.29
CA TYR A 103 11.90 5.51 7.32
C TYR A 103 11.32 5.21 5.93
N LYS A 104 12.14 5.26 4.88
CA LYS A 104 11.77 4.71 3.58
C LYS A 104 11.57 3.18 3.71
N LEU A 105 10.58 2.64 3.02
CA LEU A 105 10.20 1.22 3.10
C LEU A 105 11.41 0.28 2.97
N GLY A 106 12.24 0.47 1.94
CA GLY A 106 13.44 -0.31 1.73
C GLY A 106 14.45 -0.23 2.87
N LYS A 107 14.57 0.94 3.53
CA LYS A 107 15.48 1.12 4.68
C LYS A 107 14.98 0.44 5.94
N ILE A 108 13.66 0.45 6.15
CA ILE A 108 13.06 -0.31 7.25
C ILE A 108 13.25 -1.81 7.01
N ALA A 109 12.98 -2.28 5.80
CA ALA A 109 13.19 -3.68 5.42
C ALA A 109 14.65 -4.11 5.62
N ASP A 110 15.62 -3.32 5.16
CA ASP A 110 17.05 -3.57 5.37
C ASP A 110 17.39 -3.72 6.87
N ASN A 111 16.90 -2.79 7.70
CA ASN A 111 17.15 -2.82 9.15
C ASN A 111 16.50 -4.03 9.85
N LEU A 112 15.40 -4.54 9.29
CA LEU A 112 14.71 -5.74 9.79
C LEU A 112 15.25 -7.04 9.18
N GLY A 113 16.25 -6.98 8.30
CA GLY A 113 16.79 -8.14 7.61
C GLY A 113 15.88 -8.76 6.56
N ILE A 114 14.91 -7.99 6.08
CA ILE A 114 13.96 -8.41 5.03
C ILE A 114 14.59 -8.14 3.67
N LYS A 115 14.73 -9.19 2.86
CA LYS A 115 15.22 -9.05 1.48
C LYS A 115 14.14 -8.43 0.61
N VAL A 116 14.52 -7.38 -0.12
CA VAL A 116 13.71 -6.73 -1.17
C VAL A 116 14.22 -7.25 -2.52
N GLU A 117 13.38 -7.97 -3.25
CA GLU A 117 13.79 -8.57 -4.52
C GLU A 117 13.91 -7.54 -5.64
N VAL A 118 12.90 -6.71 -5.81
CA VAL A 118 12.91 -5.61 -6.81
C VAL A 118 12.20 -4.40 -6.19
N ALA A 119 12.87 -3.27 -6.12
CA ALA A 119 12.26 -2.02 -5.67
C ALA A 119 11.50 -1.32 -6.82
N HIS A 120 10.45 -0.56 -6.47
CA HIS A 120 9.68 0.33 -7.36
C HIS A 120 8.70 -0.35 -8.34
N ARG A 121 8.40 -1.63 -8.14
CA ARG A 121 7.20 -2.26 -8.71
C ARG A 121 6.14 -2.40 -7.63
N ALA A 122 4.89 -2.04 -7.96
CA ALA A 122 3.80 -1.97 -6.99
C ALA A 122 3.60 -3.27 -6.18
N LEU A 123 3.65 -4.44 -6.83
CA LEU A 123 3.52 -5.73 -6.15
C LEU A 123 4.71 -6.03 -5.22
N ASP A 124 5.92 -5.71 -5.65
CA ASP A 124 7.13 -5.95 -4.85
C ASP A 124 7.15 -5.02 -3.62
N ASP A 125 6.73 -3.77 -3.79
CA ASP A 125 6.58 -2.81 -2.70
C ASP A 125 5.46 -3.22 -1.73
N VAL A 126 4.35 -3.76 -2.24
CA VAL A 126 3.27 -4.33 -1.41
C VAL A 126 3.75 -5.56 -0.65
N ASP A 127 4.45 -6.49 -1.29
CA ASP A 127 5.03 -7.67 -0.63
C ASP A 127 6.00 -7.27 0.49
N THR A 128 6.87 -6.30 0.22
CA THR A 128 7.78 -5.74 1.23
C THR A 128 7.00 -5.10 2.38
N THR A 129 5.96 -4.33 2.08
CA THR A 129 5.08 -3.71 3.09
C THR A 129 4.41 -4.78 3.95
N VAL A 130 3.92 -5.87 3.37
CA VAL A 130 3.33 -7.00 4.09
C VAL A 130 4.34 -7.60 5.06
N LYS A 131 5.56 -7.89 4.61
CA LYS A 131 6.62 -8.47 5.45
C LYS A 131 6.99 -7.54 6.62
N VAL A 132 7.17 -6.26 6.35
CA VAL A 132 7.43 -5.23 7.38
C VAL A 132 6.26 -5.14 8.37
N PHE A 133 5.03 -5.08 7.87
CA PHE A 133 3.83 -4.97 8.69
C PHE A 133 3.63 -6.20 9.59
N LYS A 134 3.92 -7.40 9.12
CA LYS A 134 3.88 -8.63 9.95
C LYS A 134 4.82 -8.52 11.15
N VAL A 135 6.05 -8.03 10.97
CA VAL A 135 6.99 -7.78 12.08
C VAL A 135 6.43 -6.74 13.05
N MET A 136 5.86 -5.65 12.53
CA MET A 136 5.24 -4.61 13.37
C MET A 136 4.06 -5.16 14.18
N LEU A 137 3.20 -5.97 13.56
CA LEU A 137 2.07 -6.62 14.24
C LEU A 137 2.53 -7.50 15.40
N ASP A 138 3.58 -8.31 15.21
CA ASP A 138 4.13 -9.15 16.27
C ASP A 138 4.66 -8.31 17.43
N MET A 139 5.28 -7.18 17.15
CA MET A 139 5.76 -6.25 18.18
C MET A 139 4.60 -5.59 18.93
N LEU A 140 3.55 -5.16 18.21
CA LEU A 140 2.36 -4.54 18.78
C LEU A 140 1.59 -5.53 19.66
N LYS A 141 1.42 -6.78 19.22
CA LYS A 141 0.82 -7.86 20.02
C LYS A 141 1.59 -8.09 21.32
N LYS A 142 2.92 -8.10 21.28
CA LYS A 142 3.76 -8.21 22.47
C LYS A 142 3.62 -7.03 23.43
N ARG A 143 3.19 -5.86 22.93
CA ARG A 143 2.87 -4.66 23.72
C ARG A 143 1.42 -4.63 24.21
N GLY A 144 0.61 -5.65 23.90
CA GLY A 144 -0.78 -5.79 24.35
C GLY A 144 -1.84 -5.24 23.39
N ALA A 145 -1.49 -4.89 22.16
CA ALA A 145 -2.48 -4.50 21.17
C ALA A 145 -3.23 -5.75 20.66
N GLU A 146 -4.55 -5.76 20.80
CA GLU A 146 -5.42 -6.86 20.36
C GLU A 146 -6.26 -6.48 19.15
N LYS A 147 -6.50 -5.19 18.93
CA LYS A 147 -7.36 -4.64 17.88
C LYS A 147 -6.70 -3.48 17.16
N VAL A 148 -7.25 -3.14 15.99
CA VAL A 148 -6.80 -1.97 15.20
C VAL A 148 -6.91 -0.67 16.00
N GLU A 149 -7.97 -0.52 16.79
CA GLU A 149 -8.21 0.65 17.64
C GLU A 149 -7.13 0.84 18.72
N ASP A 150 -6.43 -0.22 19.10
CA ASP A 150 -5.30 -0.17 20.05
C ASP A 150 -4.03 0.38 19.42
N ILE A 151 -3.94 0.31 18.09
CA ILE A 151 -2.76 0.75 17.31
C ILE A 151 -2.82 2.25 17.05
N ASP A 152 -4.00 2.81 16.93
CA ASP A 152 -4.25 4.22 16.58
C ASP A 152 -4.19 5.17 17.80
N LYS A 153 -3.77 4.66 18.91
CA LYS A 153 -3.51 5.42 20.15
C LYS A 153 -2.01 5.64 20.30
#